data_5d07c85a57841cfa48f07eaf9cf874d4
#
_entry.id   5d07c85a57841cfa48f07eaf9cf874d4
#
_cell.length_a   1.000
_cell.length_b   1.000
_cell.length_c   1.000
_cell.angle_alpha   90.00
_cell.angle_beta   90.00
_cell.angle_gamma   90.00
#
_symmetry.space_group_name_H-M   'P 1'
#
loop_
_entity.id
_entity.type
_entity.pdbx_description
1 polymer ?
#
loop_
_entity_poly.entity_id
_entity_poly.type
_entity_poly.pdbx_seq_one_letter_code
_entity_poly.pdbx_strand_id
1 'polypeptide(L)'
;MVGGTHKFPTGFIEETVETFRCLYAEAMHLPLSTAILPRLTQVDEVGSTNQELMAQAARGEAQHLSALVTTNQTAGRGRLGREWIAPPDRTFAVSVLLAPANASIESLAWMPLIGGLAMARAVRRLVSDREVTLKWPNDVHIEGLKVAGLLSELVPNGSGVIVGAGLNLTIKSDELPTSVSTSLLLEGVTPGVDLALSSYLTELTGLYEQYLGGACDASRSGIADAVRAECGTIGRRVRVELPGGGTIFGTAETVDDRGQLVVRDDANGSLQHVAAGDVTHLRYE
;
A
#
# COMPACT_ATOMS: atom_id res chain seq x y z
N MET A 1 52.38 44.36 28.27
CA MET A 1 51.11 44.23 27.59
C MET A 1 51.28 43.14 26.54
N VAL A 2 50.84 41.91 26.81
CA VAL A 2 50.90 40.79 25.85
C VAL A 2 49.51 40.17 25.85
N GLY A 3 48.77 40.43 24.76
CA GLY A 3 47.43 39.88 24.52
C GLY A 3 47.55 38.50 23.90
N GLY A 4 47.23 37.47 24.63
CA GLY A 4 47.11 36.11 24.14
C GLY A 4 45.69 35.81 23.70
N THR A 5 45.47 35.64 22.40
CA THR A 5 44.19 35.15 21.84
C THR A 5 44.18 33.64 21.87
N HIS A 6 43.40 33.02 22.75
CA HIS A 6 43.12 31.60 22.73
C HIS A 6 42.17 31.31 21.58
N LYS A 7 42.65 30.61 20.54
CA LYS A 7 41.81 29.93 19.55
C LYS A 7 41.33 28.60 20.17
N PHE A 8 39.99 28.45 20.28
CA PHE A 8 39.35 27.17 20.58
C PHE A 8 39.42 26.25 19.33
N PRO A 9 39.74 24.97 19.46
CA PRO A 9 39.73 24.05 18.30
C PRO A 9 38.32 23.73 17.88
N THR A 10 37.99 24.03 16.62
CA THR A 10 36.72 23.80 15.98
C THR A 10 36.40 22.33 15.65
N GLY A 11 37.28 21.37 16.01
CA GLY A 11 37.07 19.95 15.69
C GLY A 11 36.25 19.15 16.73
N PHE A 12 35.97 19.70 17.91
CA PHE A 12 35.28 18.94 18.97
C PHE A 12 33.73 18.99 18.90
N ILE A 13 33.18 19.86 18.06
CA ILE A 13 31.71 20.05 17.98
C ILE A 13 31.12 19.15 16.90
N GLU A 14 31.84 18.83 15.83
CA GLU A 14 31.34 17.97 14.74
C GLU A 14 31.29 16.49 15.16
N GLU A 15 32.30 16.00 15.88
CA GLU A 15 32.33 14.59 16.37
C GLU A 15 31.24 14.32 17.43
N THR A 16 30.87 15.32 18.23
CA THR A 16 29.78 15.18 19.22
C THR A 16 28.42 15.15 18.57
N VAL A 17 28.19 15.87 17.47
CA VAL A 17 26.91 15.89 16.76
C VAL A 17 26.66 14.60 15.98
N GLU A 18 27.69 14.01 15.36
CA GLU A 18 27.59 12.70 14.72
C GLU A 18 27.43 11.56 15.73
N THR A 19 28.11 11.61 16.87
CA THR A 19 27.97 10.62 17.95
C THR A 19 26.60 10.73 18.62
N PHE A 20 26.02 11.94 18.77
CA PHE A 20 24.64 12.12 19.22
C PHE A 20 23.60 11.70 18.19
N ARG A 21 23.86 11.81 16.88
CA ARG A 21 22.98 11.31 15.83
C ARG A 21 22.95 9.77 15.77
N CYS A 22 24.04 9.10 16.17
CA CYS A 22 24.12 7.63 16.21
C CYS A 22 23.48 7.02 17.48
N LEU A 23 23.25 7.83 18.53
CA LEU A 23 22.67 7.37 19.81
C LEU A 23 21.18 7.61 19.94
N TYR A 24 20.55 8.34 19.00
CA TYR A 24 19.10 8.58 18.95
C TYR A 24 18.57 8.46 17.51
N ALA A 25 18.81 7.33 16.85
CA ALA A 25 17.80 6.84 15.93
C ALA A 25 16.61 6.46 16.83
N GLU A 26 15.73 7.42 17.12
CA GLU A 26 14.51 7.13 17.85
C GLU A 26 13.75 6.08 17.04
N ALA A 27 13.72 4.85 17.57
CA ALA A 27 12.90 3.80 17.01
C ALA A 27 11.50 4.40 16.78
N MET A 28 10.97 4.27 15.57
CA MET A 28 9.66 4.78 15.20
C MET A 28 8.64 4.34 16.26
N HIS A 29 8.04 5.26 16.99
CA HIS A 29 7.12 4.92 18.07
C HIS A 29 5.72 4.73 17.49
N LEU A 30 5.15 3.51 17.54
CA LEU A 30 3.91 3.10 16.90
C LEU A 30 2.83 2.60 17.89
N PRO A 31 2.50 3.35 18.96
CA PRO A 31 1.56 2.88 19.97
C PRO A 31 0.14 2.66 19.45
N LEU A 32 -0.35 3.50 18.53
CA LEU A 32 -1.68 3.35 17.93
C LEU A 32 -1.75 2.09 17.08
N SER A 33 -0.74 1.88 16.24
CA SER A 33 -0.68 0.74 15.33
C SER A 33 -0.50 -0.59 16.07
N THR A 34 0.34 -0.63 17.10
CA THR A 34 0.55 -1.83 17.92
C THR A 34 -0.66 -2.19 18.79
N ALA A 35 -1.48 -1.20 19.15
CA ALA A 35 -2.77 -1.47 19.82
C ALA A 35 -3.76 -2.22 18.90
N ILE A 36 -3.70 -1.99 17.58
CA ILE A 36 -4.56 -2.67 16.59
C ILE A 36 -3.98 -4.03 16.21
N LEU A 37 -2.69 -4.09 15.91
CA LEU A 37 -1.98 -5.33 15.60
C LEU A 37 -0.82 -5.57 16.59
N PRO A 38 -1.05 -6.33 17.67
CA PRO A 38 -0.02 -6.59 18.68
C PRO A 38 1.21 -7.36 18.16
N ARG A 39 1.08 -8.00 16.98
CA ARG A 39 2.20 -8.68 16.28
C ARG A 39 2.80 -7.82 15.17
N LEU A 40 2.73 -6.51 15.30
CA LEU A 40 3.41 -5.57 14.43
C LEU A 40 4.88 -5.47 14.85
N THR A 41 5.76 -5.88 13.95
CA THR A 41 7.21 -5.72 14.09
C THR A 41 7.66 -4.53 13.25
N GLN A 42 8.41 -3.64 13.89
CA GLN A 42 9.07 -2.53 13.21
C GLN A 42 10.52 -2.88 12.92
N VAL A 43 11.01 -2.50 11.75
CA VAL A 43 12.43 -2.56 11.39
C VAL A 43 12.87 -1.23 10.77
N ASP A 44 14.10 -0.82 11.04
CA ASP A 44 14.63 0.45 10.53
C ASP A 44 14.81 0.39 9.02
N GLU A 45 15.31 -0.73 8.51
CA GLU A 45 15.54 -0.95 7.09
C GLU A 45 15.29 -2.42 6.72
N VAL A 46 14.75 -2.66 5.54
CA VAL A 46 14.58 -3.99 4.98
C VAL A 46 14.54 -3.94 3.45
N GLY A 47 14.98 -4.99 2.77
CA GLY A 47 14.87 -5.09 1.31
C GLY A 47 13.43 -4.93 0.85
N SER A 48 12.55 -5.79 1.34
CA SER A 48 11.10 -5.75 1.09
C SER A 48 10.34 -6.34 2.28
N THR A 49 9.38 -5.61 2.82
CA THR A 49 8.52 -6.08 3.91
C THR A 49 7.74 -7.34 3.53
N ASN A 50 7.28 -7.45 2.28
CA ASN A 50 6.61 -8.64 1.78
C ASN A 50 7.53 -9.87 1.79
N GLN A 51 8.75 -9.73 1.24
CA GLN A 51 9.70 -10.83 1.18
C GLN A 51 10.14 -11.31 2.55
N GLU A 52 10.41 -10.38 3.48
CA GLU A 52 10.79 -10.72 4.83
C GLU A 52 9.65 -11.41 5.59
N LEU A 53 8.43 -10.87 5.53
CA LEU A 53 7.27 -11.50 6.17
C LEU A 53 6.95 -12.87 5.53
N MET A 54 7.16 -13.02 4.22
CA MET A 54 7.03 -14.30 3.51
C MET A 54 8.05 -15.33 4.02
N ALA A 55 9.30 -14.90 4.22
CA ALA A 55 10.34 -15.76 4.78
C ALA A 55 10.03 -16.17 6.22
N GLN A 56 9.52 -15.26 7.05
CA GLN A 56 9.07 -15.55 8.42
C GLN A 56 7.89 -16.53 8.42
N ALA A 57 6.92 -16.36 7.54
CA ALA A 57 5.79 -17.28 7.38
C ALA A 57 6.26 -18.70 6.96
N ALA A 58 7.22 -18.78 6.04
CA ALA A 58 7.78 -20.06 5.61
C ALA A 58 8.55 -20.79 6.73
N ARG A 59 9.16 -20.03 7.67
CA ARG A 59 9.83 -20.60 8.86
C ARG A 59 8.85 -20.88 10.02
N GLY A 60 7.57 -20.55 9.89
CA GLY A 60 6.57 -20.67 10.94
C GLY A 60 6.69 -19.62 12.06
N GLU A 61 7.45 -18.55 11.82
CA GLU A 61 7.67 -17.44 12.77
C GLU A 61 6.55 -16.39 12.69
N ALA A 62 5.94 -16.22 11.51
CA ALA A 62 4.79 -15.36 11.32
C ALA A 62 3.48 -16.15 11.35
N GLN A 63 2.47 -15.58 12.02
CA GLN A 63 1.13 -16.12 12.15
C GLN A 63 0.11 -15.16 11.54
N HIS A 64 -1.15 -15.57 11.48
CA HIS A 64 -2.24 -14.68 11.10
C HIS A 64 -2.19 -13.35 11.87
N LEU A 65 -2.32 -12.23 11.16
CA LEU A 65 -2.17 -10.86 11.64
C LEU A 65 -0.76 -10.51 12.17
N SER A 66 0.28 -11.29 11.83
CA SER A 66 1.65 -10.78 11.91
C SER A 66 1.86 -9.71 10.87
N ALA A 67 2.54 -8.64 11.24
CA ALA A 67 2.84 -7.52 10.35
C ALA A 67 4.28 -7.04 10.52
N LEU A 68 4.85 -6.54 9.43
CA LEU A 68 6.17 -5.93 9.37
C LEU A 68 6.09 -4.55 8.74
N VAL A 69 6.66 -3.54 9.38
CA VAL A 69 6.66 -2.16 8.89
C VAL A 69 8.05 -1.55 8.90
N THR A 70 8.33 -0.70 7.91
CA THR A 70 9.52 0.14 7.83
C THR A 70 9.19 1.46 7.12
N THR A 71 10.03 2.47 7.33
CA THR A 71 10.07 3.69 6.50
C THR A 71 11.21 3.68 5.48
N ASN A 72 12.00 2.59 5.44
CA ASN A 72 13.14 2.43 4.53
C ASN A 72 13.15 1.05 3.87
N GLN A 73 12.57 0.93 2.67
CA GLN A 73 12.68 -0.26 1.81
C GLN A 73 13.77 -0.05 0.76
N THR A 74 14.79 -0.92 0.74
CA THR A 74 15.93 -0.80 -0.19
C THR A 74 15.74 -1.59 -1.49
N ALA A 75 14.79 -2.52 -1.53
CA ALA A 75 14.42 -3.32 -2.70
C ALA A 75 12.89 -3.52 -2.77
N GLY A 76 12.16 -2.41 -2.63
CA GLY A 76 10.70 -2.42 -2.65
C GLY A 76 10.15 -2.97 -3.96
N ARG A 77 9.07 -3.75 -3.90
CA ARG A 77 8.50 -4.45 -5.05
C ARG A 77 7.09 -3.96 -5.36
N GLY A 78 6.82 -3.82 -6.64
CA GLY A 78 5.49 -3.63 -7.21
C GLY A 78 5.05 -4.84 -8.04
N ARG A 79 3.88 -4.75 -8.65
CA ARG A 79 3.34 -5.78 -9.54
C ARG A 79 4.13 -5.85 -10.86
N LEU A 80 4.10 -7.02 -11.49
CA LEU A 80 4.69 -7.26 -12.82
C LEU A 80 6.19 -6.91 -12.90
N GLY A 81 6.95 -7.14 -11.81
CA GLY A 81 8.38 -6.87 -11.76
C GLY A 81 8.76 -5.40 -11.60
N ARG A 82 7.79 -4.50 -11.38
CA ARG A 82 8.08 -3.09 -11.08
C ARG A 82 8.69 -2.96 -9.70
N GLU A 83 9.43 -1.89 -9.50
CA GLU A 83 9.97 -1.51 -8.20
C GLU A 83 9.05 -0.51 -7.50
N TRP A 84 9.02 -0.57 -6.16
CA TRP A 84 8.49 0.48 -5.32
C TRP A 84 9.65 1.31 -4.81
N ILE A 85 9.83 2.49 -5.39
CA ILE A 85 10.94 3.39 -5.09
C ILE A 85 10.40 4.53 -4.22
N ALA A 86 11.02 4.73 -3.08
CA ALA A 86 10.75 5.87 -2.20
C ALA A 86 12.02 6.26 -1.45
N PRO A 87 12.29 7.55 -1.27
CA PRO A 87 13.36 7.99 -0.38
C PRO A 87 13.08 7.54 1.05
N PRO A 88 14.12 7.23 1.85
CA PRO A 88 13.97 6.88 3.26
C PRO A 88 13.16 7.93 4.02
N ASP A 89 12.32 7.48 4.96
CA ASP A 89 11.48 8.30 5.84
C ASP A 89 10.45 9.20 5.13
N ARG A 90 10.19 8.95 3.84
CA ARG A 90 9.15 9.66 3.06
C ARG A 90 7.87 8.88 2.88
N THR A 91 7.92 7.58 3.15
CA THR A 91 6.80 6.64 3.05
C THR A 91 6.79 5.73 4.26
N PHE A 92 5.69 5.03 4.47
CA PHE A 92 5.81 3.73 5.12
C PHE A 92 5.55 2.61 4.13
N ALA A 93 6.17 1.47 4.37
CA ALA A 93 5.83 0.19 3.75
C ALA A 93 5.45 -0.79 4.87
N VAL A 94 4.27 -1.39 4.77
CA VAL A 94 3.79 -2.40 5.72
C VAL A 94 3.32 -3.64 4.97
N SER A 95 3.59 -4.80 5.53
CA SER A 95 3.05 -6.08 5.07
C SER A 95 2.30 -6.76 6.21
N VAL A 96 1.13 -7.30 5.92
CA VAL A 96 0.28 -8.00 6.88
C VAL A 96 -0.06 -9.39 6.35
N LEU A 97 0.13 -10.44 7.15
CA LEU A 97 -0.26 -11.80 6.82
C LEU A 97 -1.73 -12.05 7.19
N LEU A 98 -2.57 -12.19 6.18
CA LEU A 98 -3.97 -12.59 6.30
C LEU A 98 -4.11 -14.07 5.96
N ALA A 99 -4.42 -14.88 6.97
CA ALA A 99 -4.54 -16.33 6.84
C ALA A 99 -5.90 -16.78 7.41
N PRO A 100 -6.99 -16.61 6.64
CA PRO A 100 -8.32 -17.05 7.08
C PRO A 100 -8.38 -18.57 7.12
N ALA A 101 -8.91 -19.12 8.21
CA ALA A 101 -9.07 -20.56 8.34
C ALA A 101 -10.05 -21.07 7.28
N ASN A 102 -9.67 -22.13 6.59
CA ASN A 102 -10.49 -22.81 5.56
C ASN A 102 -10.87 -21.96 4.34
N ALA A 103 -10.14 -20.87 4.04
CA ALA A 103 -10.39 -20.09 2.82
C ALA A 103 -9.92 -20.86 1.58
N SER A 104 -10.69 -20.75 0.52
CA SER A 104 -10.26 -21.21 -0.81
C SER A 104 -9.32 -20.19 -1.45
N ILE A 105 -8.57 -20.63 -2.47
CA ILE A 105 -7.71 -19.71 -3.26
C ILE A 105 -8.55 -18.61 -3.91
N GLU A 106 -9.76 -18.94 -4.36
CA GLU A 106 -10.69 -17.96 -4.93
C GLU A 106 -11.09 -16.88 -3.92
N SER A 107 -11.33 -17.28 -2.67
CA SER A 107 -11.60 -16.33 -1.59
C SER A 107 -10.41 -15.42 -1.32
N LEU A 108 -9.18 -15.94 -1.40
CA LEU A 108 -7.97 -15.14 -1.19
C LEU A 108 -7.74 -14.10 -2.30
N ALA A 109 -8.36 -14.25 -3.47
CA ALA A 109 -8.28 -13.28 -4.57
C ALA A 109 -8.87 -11.89 -4.23
N TRP A 110 -9.72 -11.81 -3.21
CA TRP A 110 -10.27 -10.54 -2.73
C TRP A 110 -9.34 -9.75 -1.80
N MET A 111 -8.29 -10.35 -1.26
CA MET A 111 -7.39 -9.69 -0.30
C MET A 111 -6.72 -8.43 -0.88
N PRO A 112 -6.26 -8.37 -2.14
CA PRO A 112 -5.74 -7.14 -2.74
C PRO A 112 -6.75 -5.99 -2.76
N LEU A 113 -8.01 -6.28 -3.07
CA LEU A 113 -9.09 -5.30 -3.15
C LEU A 113 -9.51 -4.83 -1.75
N ILE A 114 -9.58 -5.73 -0.78
CA ILE A 114 -9.82 -5.40 0.64
C ILE A 114 -8.71 -4.47 1.15
N GLY A 115 -7.44 -4.81 0.90
CA GLY A 115 -6.32 -3.96 1.26
C GLY A 115 -6.37 -2.58 0.58
N GLY A 116 -6.70 -2.54 -0.71
CA GLY A 116 -6.84 -1.30 -1.48
C GLY A 116 -8.01 -0.43 -0.98
N LEU A 117 -9.16 -1.03 -0.70
CA LEU A 117 -10.31 -0.35 -0.11
C LEU A 117 -9.98 0.21 1.28
N ALA A 118 -9.29 -0.58 2.12
CA ALA A 118 -8.83 -0.13 3.42
C ALA A 118 -7.91 1.09 3.32
N MET A 119 -6.96 1.07 2.41
CA MET A 119 -6.05 2.19 2.18
C MET A 119 -6.80 3.41 1.64
N ALA A 120 -7.74 3.25 0.71
CA ALA A 120 -8.53 4.36 0.19
C ALA A 120 -9.36 5.04 1.30
N ARG A 121 -9.98 4.25 2.19
CA ARG A 121 -10.73 4.77 3.33
C ARG A 121 -9.84 5.45 4.36
N ALA A 122 -8.68 4.88 4.67
CA ALA A 122 -7.69 5.49 5.56
C ALA A 122 -7.19 6.82 5.02
N VAL A 123 -6.82 6.88 3.75
CA VAL A 123 -6.39 8.13 3.09
C VAL A 123 -7.50 9.16 3.10
N ARG A 124 -8.75 8.80 2.78
CA ARG A 124 -9.91 9.70 2.80
C ARG A 124 -10.15 10.35 4.17
N ARG A 125 -9.85 9.64 5.26
CA ARG A 125 -9.93 10.21 6.62
C ARG A 125 -8.81 11.20 6.92
N LEU A 126 -7.67 11.05 6.25
CA LEU A 126 -6.50 11.93 6.47
C LEU A 126 -6.57 13.20 5.64
N VAL A 127 -7.17 13.14 4.43
CA VAL A 127 -7.30 14.29 3.54
C VAL A 127 -8.75 14.78 3.55
N SER A 128 -8.95 16.08 3.83
CA SER A 128 -10.28 16.69 3.79
C SER A 128 -10.59 17.15 2.36
N ASP A 129 -11.86 17.02 1.94
CA ASP A 129 -12.41 17.60 0.71
C ASP A 129 -11.67 17.22 -0.59
N ARG A 130 -11.10 16.01 -0.62
CA ARG A 130 -10.42 15.45 -1.79
C ARG A 130 -11.13 14.18 -2.28
N GLU A 131 -11.20 13.99 -3.58
CA GLU A 131 -11.65 12.73 -4.16
C GLU A 131 -10.57 11.66 -3.95
N VAL A 132 -10.88 10.63 -3.17
CA VAL A 132 -10.02 9.46 -2.96
C VAL A 132 -10.68 8.23 -3.52
N THR A 133 -10.01 7.54 -4.43
CA THR A 133 -10.56 6.36 -5.12
C THR A 133 -9.60 5.18 -5.09
N LEU A 134 -10.17 3.98 -5.06
CA LEU A 134 -9.46 2.75 -5.38
C LEU A 134 -9.34 2.64 -6.91
N LYS A 135 -8.14 2.59 -7.44
CA LYS A 135 -7.91 2.24 -8.83
C LYS A 135 -7.61 0.75 -8.93
N TRP A 136 -8.50 0.03 -9.60
CA TRP A 136 -8.30 -1.41 -9.80
C TRP A 136 -6.97 -1.71 -10.51
N PRO A 137 -6.22 -2.73 -10.08
CA PRO A 137 -6.58 -3.66 -9.00
C PRO A 137 -6.02 -3.28 -7.62
N ASN A 138 -5.10 -2.31 -7.51
CA ASN A 138 -4.22 -2.24 -6.34
C ASN A 138 -3.63 -0.86 -6.03
N ASP A 139 -4.10 0.21 -6.64
CA ASP A 139 -3.59 1.55 -6.39
C ASP A 139 -4.65 2.42 -5.72
N VAL A 140 -4.21 3.38 -4.90
CA VAL A 140 -5.07 4.42 -4.33
C VAL A 140 -4.67 5.77 -4.90
N HIS A 141 -5.66 6.51 -5.33
CA HIS A 141 -5.49 7.81 -5.96
C HIS A 141 -6.19 8.92 -5.19
N ILE A 142 -5.57 10.09 -5.15
CA ILE A 142 -6.17 11.36 -4.75
C ILE A 142 -6.23 12.23 -6.00
N GLU A 143 -7.42 12.74 -6.37
CA GLU A 143 -7.62 13.56 -7.58
C GLU A 143 -6.98 12.94 -8.85
N GLY A 144 -7.01 11.61 -8.95
CA GLY A 144 -6.45 10.86 -10.06
C GLY A 144 -4.91 10.66 -10.03
N LEU A 145 -4.21 11.11 -8.99
CA LEU A 145 -2.78 10.92 -8.76
C LEU A 145 -2.54 9.82 -7.73
N LYS A 146 -1.59 8.92 -8.00
CA LYS A 146 -1.28 7.79 -7.14
C LYS A 146 -0.60 8.22 -5.84
N VAL A 147 -1.24 7.95 -4.70
CA VAL A 147 -0.69 8.17 -3.35
C VAL A 147 -0.22 6.89 -2.69
N ALA A 148 -0.82 5.74 -3.02
CA ALA A 148 -0.45 4.45 -2.45
C ALA A 148 -0.52 3.34 -3.50
N GLY A 149 0.27 2.30 -3.26
CA GLY A 149 0.26 1.06 -4.04
C GLY A 149 0.29 -0.16 -3.15
N LEU A 150 -0.38 -1.22 -3.57
CA LEU A 150 -0.43 -2.48 -2.84
C LEU A 150 0.12 -3.63 -3.69
N LEU A 151 0.72 -4.59 -3.00
CA LEU A 151 1.19 -5.84 -3.59
C LEU A 151 0.78 -7.00 -2.69
N SER A 152 -0.13 -7.85 -3.17
CA SER A 152 -0.53 -9.05 -2.44
C SER A 152 0.13 -10.28 -3.06
N GLU A 153 0.70 -11.13 -2.21
CA GLU A 153 1.42 -12.33 -2.60
C GLU A 153 0.89 -13.54 -1.80
N LEU A 154 0.53 -14.61 -2.53
CA LEU A 154 0.06 -15.83 -1.91
C LEU A 154 1.21 -16.52 -1.18
N VAL A 155 0.97 -16.98 0.05
CA VAL A 155 1.94 -17.84 0.76
C VAL A 155 2.05 -19.17 0.01
N PRO A 156 3.26 -19.71 -0.22
CA PRO A 156 3.48 -20.87 -1.10
C PRO A 156 2.66 -22.12 -0.80
N ASN A 157 2.30 -22.34 0.47
CA ASN A 157 1.44 -23.45 0.89
C ASN A 157 -0.06 -23.15 0.77
N GLY A 158 -0.44 -21.98 0.22
CA GLY A 158 -1.83 -21.56 0.08
C GLY A 158 -2.54 -21.21 1.38
N SER A 159 -1.83 -21.12 2.52
CA SER A 159 -2.43 -20.89 3.83
C SER A 159 -2.87 -19.43 4.06
N GLY A 160 -2.52 -18.50 3.18
CA GLY A 160 -2.85 -17.09 3.33
C GLY A 160 -2.25 -16.22 2.26
N VAL A 161 -2.44 -14.93 2.42
CA VAL A 161 -1.91 -13.86 1.55
C VAL A 161 -1.18 -12.85 2.39
N ILE A 162 0.00 -12.43 1.94
CA ILE A 162 0.68 -11.26 2.46
C ILE A 162 0.20 -10.05 1.67
N VAL A 163 -0.43 -9.11 2.34
CA VAL A 163 -0.89 -7.83 1.78
C VAL A 163 0.13 -6.77 2.13
N GLY A 164 0.95 -6.40 1.15
CA GLY A 164 1.88 -5.29 1.25
C GLY A 164 1.23 -3.98 0.80
N ALA A 165 1.48 -2.91 1.53
CA ALA A 165 1.01 -1.58 1.21
C ALA A 165 2.11 -0.55 1.41
N GLY A 166 2.28 0.35 0.43
CA GLY A 166 3.14 1.51 0.52
C GLY A 166 2.32 2.80 0.40
N LEU A 167 2.51 3.74 1.31
CA LEU A 167 1.84 5.05 1.30
C LEU A 167 2.87 6.18 1.23
N ASN A 168 2.71 7.06 0.27
CA ASN A 168 3.52 8.26 0.11
C ASN A 168 3.10 9.31 1.16
N LEU A 169 3.93 9.54 2.17
CA LEU A 169 3.64 10.49 3.25
C LEU A 169 4.16 11.89 2.93
N THR A 170 5.49 12.01 2.81
CA THR A 170 6.18 13.31 2.75
C THR A 170 7.12 13.43 1.54
N ILE A 171 6.88 12.65 0.48
CA ILE A 171 7.63 12.77 -0.78
C ILE A 171 7.34 14.14 -1.39
N LYS A 172 8.38 14.89 -1.74
CA LYS A 172 8.27 16.18 -2.42
C LYS A 172 8.05 15.99 -3.92
N SER A 173 7.62 17.04 -4.61
CA SER A 173 7.32 17.00 -6.04
C SER A 173 8.50 16.58 -6.92
N ASP A 174 9.71 16.97 -6.56
CA ASP A 174 10.96 16.63 -7.24
C ASP A 174 11.51 15.23 -6.89
N GLU A 175 10.99 14.61 -5.82
CA GLU A 175 11.33 13.26 -5.37
C GLU A 175 10.35 12.19 -5.88
N LEU A 176 9.23 12.58 -6.50
CA LEU A 176 8.20 11.65 -6.96
C LEU A 176 8.72 10.75 -8.10
N PRO A 177 8.44 9.43 -8.07
CA PRO A 177 8.92 8.51 -9.09
C PRO A 177 8.26 8.72 -10.46
N THR A 178 7.08 9.32 -10.50
CA THR A 178 6.34 9.60 -11.75
C THR A 178 5.51 10.87 -11.64
N SER A 179 5.21 11.50 -12.79
CA SER A 179 4.33 12.68 -12.86
C SER A 179 2.86 12.40 -12.53
N VAL A 180 2.47 11.14 -12.40
CA VAL A 180 1.10 10.70 -12.05
C VAL A 180 1.02 10.21 -10.60
N SER A 181 2.01 10.56 -9.78
CA SER A 181 2.05 10.25 -8.35
C SER A 181 1.85 11.52 -7.52
N THR A 182 1.44 11.34 -6.27
CA THR A 182 1.35 12.38 -5.25
C THR A 182 1.77 11.84 -3.88
N SER A 183 1.75 12.68 -2.88
CA SER A 183 1.96 12.32 -1.46
C SER A 183 1.00 13.10 -0.58
N LEU A 184 0.79 12.65 0.66
CA LEU A 184 -0.07 13.38 1.61
C LEU A 184 0.44 14.81 1.86
N LEU A 185 1.77 15.02 1.86
CA LEU A 185 2.38 16.36 1.96
C LEU A 185 1.90 17.27 0.83
N LEU A 186 1.90 16.79 -0.42
CA LEU A 186 1.48 17.58 -1.59
C LEU A 186 -0.03 17.85 -1.60
N GLU A 187 -0.80 17.01 -0.92
CA GLU A 187 -2.24 17.21 -0.68
C GLU A 187 -2.54 18.04 0.57
N GLY A 188 -1.50 18.64 1.17
CA GLY A 188 -1.62 19.61 2.25
C GLY A 188 -1.70 19.00 3.66
N VAL A 189 -1.41 17.71 3.83
CA VAL A 189 -1.44 17.05 5.14
C VAL A 189 -0.13 16.31 5.44
N THR A 190 0.28 16.33 6.71
CA THR A 190 1.51 15.67 7.18
C THR A 190 1.23 14.84 8.43
N PRO A 191 0.46 13.75 8.31
CA PRO A 191 0.24 12.88 9.46
C PRO A 191 1.55 12.20 9.86
N GLY A 192 1.74 11.97 11.16
CA GLY A 192 2.80 11.09 11.64
C GLY A 192 2.59 9.66 11.12
N VAL A 193 3.67 8.89 11.01
CA VAL A 193 3.64 7.51 10.51
C VAL A 193 2.61 6.66 11.27
N ASP A 194 2.60 6.76 12.61
CA ASP A 194 1.70 5.94 13.45
C ASP A 194 0.21 6.25 13.20
N LEU A 195 -0.14 7.52 13.03
CA LEU A 195 -1.52 7.92 12.72
C LEU A 195 -1.96 7.39 11.34
N ALA A 196 -1.11 7.51 10.33
CA ALA A 196 -1.42 7.05 8.99
C ALA A 196 -1.50 5.52 8.94
N LEU A 197 -0.55 4.84 9.56
CA LEU A 197 -0.51 3.38 9.64
C LEU A 197 -1.68 2.82 10.44
N SER A 198 -1.98 3.37 11.62
CA SER A 198 -3.11 2.93 12.45
C SER A 198 -4.44 3.14 11.75
N SER A 199 -4.60 4.23 10.98
CA SER A 199 -5.79 4.46 10.16
C SER A 199 -5.97 3.35 9.12
N TYR A 200 -4.89 2.96 8.44
CA TYR A 200 -4.91 1.85 7.47
C TYR A 200 -5.21 0.50 8.14
N LEU A 201 -4.52 0.19 9.25
CA LEU A 201 -4.70 -1.08 9.96
C LEU A 201 -6.11 -1.24 10.54
N THR A 202 -6.71 -0.15 11.03
CA THR A 202 -8.11 -0.14 11.51
C THR A 202 -9.08 -0.52 10.39
N GLU A 203 -8.94 0.12 9.21
CA GLU A 203 -9.79 -0.20 8.06
C GLU A 203 -9.54 -1.62 7.55
N LEU A 204 -8.27 -2.03 7.47
CA LEU A 204 -7.91 -3.37 6.99
C LEU A 204 -8.49 -4.46 7.88
N THR A 205 -8.30 -4.36 9.19
CA THR A 205 -8.83 -5.36 10.13
C THR A 205 -10.35 -5.37 10.14
N GLY A 206 -11.00 -4.20 10.13
CA GLY A 206 -12.46 -4.12 10.10
C GLY A 206 -13.08 -4.71 8.83
N LEU A 207 -12.54 -4.39 7.65
CA LEU A 207 -12.99 -4.97 6.38
C LEU A 207 -12.71 -6.47 6.30
N TYR A 208 -11.57 -6.91 6.83
CA TYR A 208 -11.22 -8.32 6.87
C TYR A 208 -12.16 -9.11 7.80
N GLU A 209 -12.49 -8.59 8.99
CA GLU A 209 -13.47 -9.18 9.90
C GLU A 209 -14.86 -9.24 9.26
N GLN A 210 -15.29 -8.19 8.58
CA GLN A 210 -16.53 -8.16 7.80
C GLN A 210 -16.53 -9.26 6.72
N TYR A 211 -15.42 -9.45 6.02
CA TYR A 211 -15.25 -10.49 5.01
C TYR A 211 -15.35 -11.91 5.62
N LEU A 212 -14.71 -12.13 6.76
CA LEU A 212 -14.82 -13.39 7.53
C LEU A 212 -16.26 -13.66 7.98
N GLY A 213 -16.95 -12.62 8.46
CA GLY A 213 -18.36 -12.69 8.86
C GLY A 213 -19.30 -13.12 7.73
N GLY A 214 -18.93 -12.81 6.48
CA GLY A 214 -19.60 -13.28 5.26
C GLY A 214 -19.14 -14.68 4.79
N ALA A 215 -18.42 -15.43 5.63
CA ALA A 215 -17.82 -16.72 5.28
C ALA A 215 -16.85 -16.67 4.08
N CYS A 216 -16.05 -15.62 4.01
CA CYS A 216 -15.11 -15.32 2.92
C CYS A 216 -15.77 -15.19 1.54
N ASP A 217 -17.02 -14.74 1.52
CA ASP A 217 -17.77 -14.39 0.31
C ASP A 217 -17.94 -12.87 0.26
N ALA A 218 -17.39 -12.23 -0.79
CA ALA A 218 -17.36 -10.78 -0.90
C ALA A 218 -18.75 -10.16 -1.17
N SER A 219 -19.63 -10.88 -1.85
CA SER A 219 -21.00 -10.43 -2.09
C SER A 219 -21.84 -10.52 -0.81
N ARG A 220 -21.74 -11.65 -0.10
CA ARG A 220 -22.47 -11.85 1.17
C ARG A 220 -21.99 -10.90 2.27
N SER A 221 -20.71 -10.59 2.31
CA SER A 221 -20.14 -9.68 3.30
C SER A 221 -20.37 -8.19 2.96
N GLY A 222 -20.87 -7.87 1.75
CA GLY A 222 -20.97 -6.49 1.26
C GLY A 222 -19.65 -5.87 0.80
N ILE A 223 -18.54 -6.60 0.84
CA ILE A 223 -17.23 -6.12 0.38
C ILE A 223 -17.25 -5.84 -1.12
N ALA A 224 -17.90 -6.70 -1.92
CA ALA A 224 -17.99 -6.50 -3.37
C ALA A 224 -18.68 -5.17 -3.71
N ASP A 225 -19.78 -4.86 -3.03
CA ASP A 225 -20.51 -3.62 -3.25
C ASP A 225 -19.70 -2.39 -2.80
N ALA A 226 -19.02 -2.49 -1.67
CA ALA A 226 -18.15 -1.42 -1.19
C ALA A 226 -16.98 -1.15 -2.16
N VAL A 227 -16.34 -2.22 -2.70
CA VAL A 227 -15.30 -2.08 -3.73
C VAL A 227 -15.87 -1.44 -4.99
N ARG A 228 -17.04 -1.87 -5.49
CA ARG A 228 -17.68 -1.28 -6.68
C ARG A 228 -17.99 0.20 -6.49
N ALA A 229 -18.51 0.57 -5.34
CA ALA A 229 -18.87 1.96 -5.03
C ALA A 229 -17.64 2.90 -4.93
N GLU A 230 -16.49 2.39 -4.49
CA GLU A 230 -15.29 3.20 -4.26
C GLU A 230 -14.21 3.03 -5.35
N CYS A 231 -14.48 2.19 -6.36
CA CYS A 231 -13.57 1.93 -7.48
C CYS A 231 -13.68 3.01 -8.56
N GLY A 232 -12.74 3.95 -8.56
CA GLY A 232 -12.67 5.02 -9.56
C GLY A 232 -12.31 4.56 -10.98
N THR A 233 -12.06 3.26 -11.20
CA THR A 233 -11.87 2.68 -12.54
C THR A 233 -13.19 2.41 -13.24
N ILE A 234 -14.26 2.11 -12.50
CA ILE A 234 -15.57 1.83 -13.05
C ILE A 234 -16.11 3.09 -13.74
N GLY A 235 -16.70 2.93 -14.93
CA GLY A 235 -17.19 4.01 -15.78
C GLY A 235 -16.12 4.73 -16.60
N ARG A 236 -14.83 4.40 -16.42
CA ARG A 236 -13.73 5.03 -17.18
C ARG A 236 -13.42 4.25 -18.46
N ARG A 237 -13.03 4.98 -19.52
CA ARG A 237 -12.32 4.36 -20.63
C ARG A 237 -10.94 3.94 -20.19
N VAL A 238 -10.57 2.71 -20.49
CA VAL A 238 -9.33 2.08 -20.02
C VAL A 238 -8.57 1.42 -21.17
N ARG A 239 -7.26 1.39 -21.02
CA ARG A 239 -6.35 0.49 -21.70
C ARG A 239 -5.88 -0.53 -20.68
N VAL A 240 -6.08 -1.80 -20.95
CA VAL A 240 -5.67 -2.90 -20.08
C VAL A 240 -4.61 -3.73 -20.76
N GLU A 241 -3.42 -3.77 -20.20
CA GLU A 241 -2.33 -4.64 -20.64
C GLU A 241 -2.40 -5.96 -19.88
N LEU A 242 -2.52 -7.07 -20.62
CA LEU A 242 -2.65 -8.42 -20.04
C LEU A 242 -1.28 -9.03 -19.75
N PRO A 243 -1.12 -9.84 -18.69
CA PRO A 243 0.17 -10.45 -18.32
C PRO A 243 0.78 -11.35 -19.39
N GLY A 244 -0.03 -11.95 -20.25
CA GLY A 244 0.40 -12.82 -21.36
C GLY A 244 0.66 -12.08 -22.67
N GLY A 245 0.64 -10.75 -22.65
CA GLY A 245 0.61 -9.91 -23.84
C GLY A 245 -0.81 -9.69 -24.35
N GLY A 246 -0.97 -8.70 -25.23
CA GLY A 246 -2.28 -8.23 -25.69
C GLY A 246 -2.76 -7.04 -24.86
N THR A 247 -3.61 -6.26 -25.51
CA THR A 247 -4.17 -5.03 -24.94
C THR A 247 -5.66 -4.97 -25.24
N ILE A 248 -6.46 -4.64 -24.23
CA ILE A 248 -7.89 -4.36 -24.37
C ILE A 248 -8.08 -2.86 -24.25
N PHE A 249 -8.80 -2.28 -25.18
CA PHE A 249 -9.32 -0.91 -25.07
C PHE A 249 -10.84 -0.99 -24.88
N GLY A 250 -11.37 -0.26 -23.90
CA GLY A 250 -12.80 -0.35 -23.63
C GLY A 250 -13.22 0.49 -22.43
N THR A 251 -14.47 0.27 -22.02
CA THR A 251 -15.03 0.89 -20.82
C THR A 251 -15.09 -0.12 -19.69
N ALA A 252 -14.51 0.23 -18.53
CA ALA A 252 -14.62 -0.58 -17.32
C ALA A 252 -16.06 -0.47 -16.78
N GLU A 253 -16.80 -1.56 -16.76
CA GLU A 253 -18.23 -1.54 -16.38
C GLU A 253 -18.44 -1.86 -14.90
N THR A 254 -17.71 -2.85 -14.38
CA THR A 254 -17.86 -3.28 -12.99
C THR A 254 -16.68 -4.11 -12.53
N VAL A 255 -16.67 -4.46 -11.25
CA VAL A 255 -15.87 -5.55 -10.68
C VAL A 255 -16.83 -6.71 -10.39
N ASP A 256 -16.56 -7.90 -10.97
CA ASP A 256 -17.42 -9.07 -10.79
C ASP A 256 -17.25 -9.73 -9.40
N ASP A 257 -18.01 -10.79 -9.14
CA ASP A 257 -17.99 -11.51 -7.86
C ASP A 257 -16.69 -12.29 -7.59
N ARG A 258 -15.79 -12.37 -8.59
CA ARG A 258 -14.44 -12.91 -8.44
C ARG A 258 -13.36 -11.84 -8.24
N GLY A 259 -13.78 -10.55 -8.16
CA GLY A 259 -12.84 -9.42 -8.06
C GLY A 259 -12.20 -9.04 -9.39
N GLN A 260 -12.66 -9.58 -10.51
CA GLN A 260 -12.13 -9.30 -11.85
C GLN A 260 -12.75 -8.00 -12.39
N LEU A 261 -11.93 -7.20 -13.09
CA LEU A 261 -12.45 -6.05 -13.80
C LEU A 261 -13.19 -6.49 -15.07
N VAL A 262 -14.43 -6.08 -15.21
CA VAL A 262 -15.23 -6.34 -16.41
C VAL A 262 -15.11 -5.14 -17.34
N VAL A 263 -14.56 -5.37 -18.52
CA VAL A 263 -14.34 -4.32 -19.54
C VAL A 263 -15.17 -4.65 -20.78
N ARG A 264 -15.96 -3.67 -21.23
CA ARG A 264 -16.60 -3.76 -22.56
C ARG A 264 -15.59 -3.36 -23.61
N ASP A 265 -15.17 -4.33 -24.43
CA ASP A 265 -14.17 -4.16 -25.46
C ASP A 265 -14.70 -3.28 -26.60
N ASP A 266 -13.99 -2.21 -26.93
CA ASP A 266 -14.35 -1.28 -28.00
C ASP A 266 -14.32 -1.94 -29.39
N ALA A 267 -13.51 -3.01 -29.57
CA ALA A 267 -13.34 -3.66 -30.87
C ALA A 267 -14.56 -4.47 -31.29
N ASN A 268 -15.29 -5.05 -30.35
CA ASN A 268 -16.37 -6.01 -30.67
C ASN A 268 -17.59 -5.91 -29.73
N GLY A 269 -17.55 -5.04 -28.73
CA GLY A 269 -18.61 -4.86 -27.75
C GLY A 269 -18.77 -6.00 -26.74
N SER A 270 -17.89 -7.00 -26.74
CA SER A 270 -17.95 -8.11 -25.79
C SER A 270 -17.47 -7.71 -24.40
N LEU A 271 -17.96 -8.42 -23.38
CA LEU A 271 -17.46 -8.27 -22.02
C LEU A 271 -16.23 -9.14 -21.81
N GLN A 272 -15.13 -8.53 -21.38
CA GLN A 272 -13.88 -9.18 -21.04
C GLN A 272 -13.70 -9.17 -19.53
N HIS A 273 -13.50 -10.35 -18.92
CA HIS A 273 -13.23 -10.49 -17.49
C HIS A 273 -11.71 -10.54 -17.27
N VAL A 274 -11.17 -9.52 -16.65
CA VAL A 274 -9.74 -9.34 -16.44
C VAL A 274 -9.38 -9.70 -14.99
N ALA A 275 -8.73 -10.84 -14.81
CA ALA A 275 -8.29 -11.30 -13.48
C ALA A 275 -7.00 -10.59 -13.02
N ALA A 276 -6.13 -10.23 -13.95
CA ALA A 276 -4.91 -9.49 -13.70
C ALA A 276 -4.54 -8.65 -14.93
N GLY A 277 -3.98 -7.49 -14.71
CA GLY A 277 -3.56 -6.59 -15.79
C GLY A 277 -3.04 -5.26 -15.23
N ASP A 278 -2.46 -4.47 -16.12
CA ASP A 278 -2.13 -3.08 -15.83
C ASP A 278 -3.16 -2.16 -16.48
N VAL A 279 -3.82 -1.34 -15.68
CA VAL A 279 -4.92 -0.49 -16.15
C VAL A 279 -4.47 0.95 -16.23
N THR A 280 -4.56 1.52 -17.41
CA THR A 280 -4.39 2.95 -17.65
C THR A 280 -5.74 3.59 -17.94
N HIS A 281 -6.12 4.60 -17.19
CA HIS A 281 -7.30 5.40 -17.50
C HIS A 281 -6.98 6.29 -18.72
N LEU A 282 -7.77 6.16 -19.76
CA LEU A 282 -7.67 7.03 -20.93
C LEU A 282 -8.36 8.35 -20.60
N ARG A 283 -7.64 9.45 -20.73
CA ARG A 283 -8.22 10.79 -20.72
C ARG A 283 -8.73 11.07 -22.14
N TYR A 284 -9.87 11.74 -22.25
CA TYR A 284 -10.28 12.28 -23.53
C TYR A 284 -9.22 13.35 -23.93
N GLU A 285 -8.54 13.16 -25.04
CA GLU A 285 -7.81 14.19 -25.74
C GLU A 285 -8.75 15.14 -26.46
#